data_50b9a48ba22505b9d2b2b068477ada9f
#
_entry.id   50b9a48ba22505b9d2b2b068477ada9f
#
_cell.length_a   1.000
_cell.length_b   1.000
_cell.length_c   1.000
_cell.angle_alpha   90.00
_cell.angle_beta   90.00
_cell.angle_gamma   90.00
#
_symmetry.space_group_name_H-M   'P 1'
#
loop_
_entity.id
_entity.type
_entity.pdbx_description
1 polymer ?
#
loop_
_entity_poly.entity_id
_entity_poly.type
_entity_poly.pdbx_seq_one_letter_code
_entity_poly.pdbx_strand_id
1 'polypeptide(L)'
;MSLRRKRARRTWAGAAVVAAAVLVMSSATAAQGADPKALCNASKPGGGLQYTKDAEGWPQPLPNGQGSVYLYYDYETGYNCAVTVGNGGYADVGLRRSDGAGGAQWGTGTGTAGPVYVQAQGVCVDVSGALGDRSATWLGTNCGA
;
A
#
# COMPACT_ATOMS: atom_id res chain seq x y z
N MET A 1 -37.87 -67.76 54.83
CA MET A 1 -36.89 -66.64 54.84
C MET A 1 -36.72 -66.14 53.40
N SER A 2 -37.31 -65.00 53.08
CA SER A 2 -37.31 -64.42 51.72
C SER A 2 -36.42 -63.24 51.69
N LEU A 3 -35.30 -63.28 50.96
CA LEU A 3 -34.37 -62.18 50.76
C LEU A 3 -34.81 -61.38 49.52
N ARG A 4 -35.48 -60.28 49.76
CA ARG A 4 -35.79 -59.28 48.71
C ARG A 4 -34.48 -58.57 48.27
N ARG A 5 -33.98 -58.85 47.05
CA ARG A 5 -32.94 -58.05 46.43
C ARG A 5 -33.56 -56.77 45.87
N LYS A 6 -33.16 -55.65 46.47
CA LYS A 6 -33.43 -54.30 45.92
C LYS A 6 -32.52 -54.05 44.72
N ARG A 7 -33.11 -53.94 43.52
CA ARG A 7 -32.40 -53.52 42.30
C ARG A 7 -32.27 -52.00 42.35
N ALA A 8 -31.04 -51.50 42.50
CA ALA A 8 -30.72 -50.10 42.32
C ALA A 8 -30.83 -49.76 40.82
N ARG A 9 -31.73 -48.84 40.49
CA ARG A 9 -31.82 -48.23 39.16
C ARG A 9 -30.69 -47.21 39.04
N ARG A 10 -29.72 -47.46 38.21
CA ARG A 10 -28.74 -46.45 37.82
C ARG A 10 -29.38 -45.57 36.74
N THR A 11 -29.69 -44.35 37.11
CA THR A 11 -30.04 -43.30 36.16
C THR A 11 -28.78 -42.79 35.49
N TRP A 12 -28.69 -43.04 34.22
CA TRP A 12 -27.64 -42.47 33.38
C TRP A 12 -28.07 -41.04 33.04
N ALA A 13 -27.41 -40.06 33.66
CA ALA A 13 -27.51 -38.64 33.24
C ALA A 13 -26.69 -38.51 31.98
N GLY A 14 -27.34 -38.43 30.85
CA GLY A 14 -26.71 -38.09 29.57
C GLY A 14 -26.23 -36.65 29.59
N ALA A 15 -24.94 -36.40 29.67
CA ALA A 15 -24.35 -35.09 29.41
C ALA A 15 -24.42 -34.83 27.92
N ALA A 16 -25.32 -33.93 27.52
CA ALA A 16 -25.33 -33.41 26.16
C ALA A 16 -24.13 -32.43 26.01
N VAL A 17 -23.10 -32.88 25.31
CA VAL A 17 -22.00 -32.02 24.90
C VAL A 17 -22.50 -31.19 23.71
N VAL A 18 -22.85 -29.92 23.97
CA VAL A 18 -23.12 -28.95 22.91
C VAL A 18 -21.77 -28.52 22.34
N ALA A 19 -21.39 -29.09 21.21
CA ALA A 19 -20.25 -28.61 20.44
C ALA A 19 -20.63 -27.29 19.78
N ALA A 20 -20.19 -26.18 20.38
CA ALA A 20 -20.28 -24.87 19.74
C ALA A 20 -19.26 -24.85 18.58
N ALA A 21 -19.75 -25.00 17.36
CA ALA A 21 -18.95 -24.75 16.16
C ALA A 21 -18.68 -23.25 16.07
N VAL A 22 -17.46 -22.84 16.45
CA VAL A 22 -16.96 -21.49 16.20
C VAL A 22 -16.70 -21.38 14.70
N LEU A 23 -17.63 -20.81 13.96
CA LEU A 23 -17.42 -20.38 12.59
C LEU A 23 -16.40 -19.23 12.62
N VAL A 24 -15.14 -19.54 12.43
CA VAL A 24 -14.13 -18.54 12.12
C VAL A 24 -14.45 -18.05 10.70
N MET A 25 -15.23 -16.98 10.61
CA MET A 25 -15.34 -16.22 9.37
C MET A 25 -13.99 -15.57 9.11
N SER A 26 -13.16 -16.23 8.33
CA SER A 26 -12.00 -15.61 7.71
C SER A 26 -12.56 -14.57 6.73
N SER A 27 -12.72 -13.32 7.20
CA SER A 27 -12.90 -12.20 6.31
C SER A 27 -11.62 -12.14 5.47
N ALA A 28 -11.71 -12.58 4.21
CA ALA A 28 -10.70 -12.28 3.23
C ALA A 28 -10.67 -10.74 3.13
N THR A 29 -9.73 -10.09 3.81
CA THR A 29 -9.39 -8.72 3.54
C THR A 29 -8.94 -8.71 2.09
N ALA A 30 -9.73 -8.06 1.21
CA ALA A 30 -9.26 -7.71 -0.11
C ALA A 30 -7.87 -7.11 0.09
N ALA A 31 -6.87 -7.58 -0.67
CA ALA A 31 -5.53 -7.04 -0.61
C ALA A 31 -5.65 -5.53 -0.89
N GLN A 32 -5.64 -4.73 0.15
CA GLN A 32 -5.58 -3.28 0.01
C GLN A 32 -4.22 -3.01 -0.60
N GLY A 33 -4.21 -2.31 -1.73
CA GLY A 33 -2.97 -1.85 -2.35
C GLY A 33 -2.12 -1.13 -1.29
N ALA A 34 -0.80 -1.21 -1.43
CA ALA A 34 0.12 -0.55 -0.49
C ALA A 34 -0.25 0.93 -0.33
N ASP A 35 -0.21 1.45 0.89
CA ASP A 35 -0.39 2.88 1.14
C ASP A 35 0.85 3.64 0.62
N PRO A 36 0.73 4.41 -0.47
CA PRO A 36 1.88 5.07 -1.10
C PRO A 36 2.51 6.11 -0.19
N LYS A 37 1.74 6.80 0.63
CA LYS A 37 2.25 7.79 1.59
C LYS A 37 3.05 7.12 2.71
N ALA A 38 2.57 5.99 3.23
CA ALA A 38 3.30 5.21 4.21
C ALA A 38 4.63 4.69 3.64
N LEU A 39 4.66 4.26 2.37
CA LEU A 39 5.88 3.85 1.70
C LEU A 39 6.89 5.02 1.60
N CYS A 40 6.44 6.20 1.18
CA CYS A 40 7.28 7.39 1.12
C CYS A 40 7.83 7.80 2.49
N ASN A 41 7.04 7.67 3.53
CA ASN A 41 7.45 8.03 4.88
C ASN A 41 8.39 7.02 5.53
N ALA A 42 8.29 5.74 5.17
CA ALA A 42 9.10 4.67 5.77
C ALA A 42 10.60 4.82 5.50
N SER A 43 11.00 5.40 4.36
CA SER A 43 12.41 5.52 3.96
C SER A 43 12.76 6.95 3.54
N LYS A 44 12.02 7.94 4.02
CA LYS A 44 12.18 9.34 3.65
C LYS A 44 13.61 9.85 3.91
N PRO A 45 14.33 10.32 2.89
CA PRO A 45 15.64 10.90 3.07
C PRO A 45 15.56 12.32 3.65
N GLY A 46 16.67 12.80 4.22
CA GLY A 46 16.80 14.17 4.71
C GLY A 46 16.13 14.45 6.07
N GLY A 47 15.43 13.46 6.65
CA GLY A 47 14.68 13.66 7.89
C GLY A 47 13.50 14.62 7.72
N GLY A 48 13.24 15.48 8.72
CA GLY A 48 12.16 16.46 8.71
C GLY A 48 10.77 15.85 8.90
N LEU A 49 9.75 16.63 8.57
CA LEU A 49 8.35 16.25 8.72
C LEU A 49 7.96 15.13 7.74
N GLN A 50 7.01 14.31 8.16
CA GLN A 50 6.43 13.28 7.31
C GLN A 50 5.61 13.89 6.18
N TYR A 51 5.55 13.21 5.02
CA TYR A 51 4.59 13.56 3.99
C TYR A 51 3.17 13.38 4.53
N THR A 52 2.36 14.42 4.45
CA THR A 52 1.00 14.43 5.00
C THR A 52 -0.09 14.48 3.93
N LYS A 53 0.24 15.00 2.75
CA LYS A 53 -0.68 15.15 1.62
C LYS A 53 0.05 14.94 0.30
N ASP A 54 -0.71 14.60 -0.73
CA ASP A 54 -0.22 14.53 -2.09
C ASP A 54 0.27 15.92 -2.57
N ALA A 55 1.20 15.93 -3.51
CA ALA A 55 1.53 17.13 -4.25
C ALA A 55 0.30 17.64 -5.01
N GLU A 56 0.25 18.92 -5.33
CA GLU A 56 -0.89 19.51 -6.02
C GLU A 56 -1.11 18.85 -7.40
N GLY A 57 -2.36 18.46 -7.67
CA GLY A 57 -2.74 17.76 -8.89
C GLY A 57 -2.46 16.24 -8.89
N TRP A 58 -1.99 15.68 -7.79
CA TRP A 58 -1.72 14.25 -7.65
C TRP A 58 -2.72 13.58 -6.69
N PRO A 59 -2.98 12.26 -6.79
CA PRO A 59 -2.36 11.29 -7.73
C PRO A 59 -2.89 11.41 -9.16
N GLN A 60 -2.11 10.87 -10.11
CA GLN A 60 -2.49 10.77 -11.52
C GLN A 60 -2.83 9.33 -11.90
N PRO A 61 -3.98 9.08 -12.55
CA PRO A 61 -4.35 7.74 -12.98
C PRO A 61 -3.48 7.29 -14.15
N LEU A 62 -3.11 6.01 -14.15
CA LEU A 62 -2.55 5.35 -15.31
C LEU A 62 -3.64 5.06 -16.35
N PRO A 63 -3.29 4.97 -17.64
CA PRO A 63 -4.24 4.55 -18.67
C PRO A 63 -4.91 3.22 -18.28
N ASN A 64 -6.22 3.12 -18.47
CA ASN A 64 -7.15 2.04 -18.07
C ASN A 64 -7.66 2.09 -16.62
N GLY A 65 -7.25 3.05 -15.80
CA GLY A 65 -7.76 3.18 -14.43
C GLY A 65 -7.41 2.01 -13.49
N GLN A 66 -6.41 1.19 -13.83
CA GLN A 66 -6.00 0.04 -13.03
C GLN A 66 -4.98 0.38 -11.95
N GLY A 67 -4.48 1.59 -11.95
CA GLY A 67 -3.53 2.07 -10.97
C GLY A 67 -3.30 3.56 -11.11
N SER A 68 -2.52 4.11 -10.20
CA SER A 68 -2.18 5.53 -10.15
C SER A 68 -0.73 5.72 -9.75
N VAL A 69 -0.19 6.85 -10.16
CA VAL A 69 1.10 7.35 -9.69
C VAL A 69 0.83 8.42 -8.65
N TYR A 70 1.51 8.32 -7.54
CA TYR A 70 1.44 9.26 -6.42
C TYR A 70 2.73 10.06 -6.36
N LEU A 71 2.61 11.35 -6.07
CA LEU A 71 3.73 12.26 -5.87
C LEU A 71 3.51 13.03 -4.57
N TYR A 72 4.56 13.07 -3.75
CA TYR A 72 4.59 13.82 -2.49
C TYR A 72 5.76 14.78 -2.51
N TYR A 73 5.64 15.89 -1.82
CA TYR A 73 6.69 16.89 -1.69
C TYR A 73 6.88 17.31 -0.23
N ASP A 74 8.13 17.40 0.17
CA ASP A 74 8.53 17.92 1.47
C ASP A 74 9.13 19.32 1.32
N TYR A 75 8.40 20.31 1.81
CA TYR A 75 8.79 21.72 1.73
C TYR A 75 10.02 22.08 2.58
N GLU A 76 10.34 21.27 3.60
CA GLU A 76 11.52 21.51 4.43
C GLU A 76 12.82 21.10 3.74
N THR A 77 12.82 19.95 3.11
CA THR A 77 14.00 19.32 2.55
C THR A 77 14.07 19.41 1.02
N GLY A 78 12.94 19.70 0.37
CA GLY A 78 12.83 19.74 -1.08
C GLY A 78 12.79 18.35 -1.74
N TYR A 79 12.62 17.27 -0.94
CA TYR A 79 12.51 15.93 -1.49
C TYR A 79 11.10 15.67 -2.05
N ASN A 80 11.08 15.24 -3.31
CA ASN A 80 9.91 14.61 -3.91
C ASN A 80 10.00 13.10 -3.71
N CYS A 81 8.84 12.45 -3.52
CA CYS A 81 8.71 11.00 -3.49
C CYS A 81 7.64 10.56 -4.47
N ALA A 82 7.94 9.57 -5.31
CA ALA A 82 6.97 8.98 -6.23
C ALA A 82 6.79 7.49 -5.98
N VAL A 83 5.54 7.04 -6.14
CA VAL A 83 5.13 5.64 -6.00
C VAL A 83 4.06 5.33 -7.04
N THR A 84 4.20 4.21 -7.74
CA THR A 84 3.12 3.63 -8.56
C THR A 84 2.42 2.54 -7.76
N VAL A 85 1.09 2.60 -7.69
CA VAL A 85 0.25 1.57 -7.04
C VAL A 85 -0.86 1.15 -7.97
N GLY A 86 -1.05 -0.15 -8.12
CA GLY A 86 -2.10 -0.74 -8.94
C GLY A 86 -2.58 -2.09 -8.43
N ASN A 87 -3.42 -2.74 -9.23
CA ASN A 87 -4.11 -3.97 -8.89
C ASN A 87 -3.31 -5.27 -9.13
N GLY A 88 -2.00 -5.15 -9.36
CA GLY A 88 -1.10 -6.28 -9.63
C GLY A 88 -0.39 -6.15 -10.98
N GLY A 89 0.46 -7.13 -11.28
CA GLY A 89 1.30 -7.11 -12.46
C GLY A 89 2.59 -6.29 -12.28
N TYR A 90 3.42 -6.23 -13.32
CA TYR A 90 4.65 -5.47 -13.32
C TYR A 90 4.34 -3.98 -13.13
N ALA A 91 5.05 -3.34 -12.23
CA ALA A 91 4.96 -1.91 -11.98
C ALA A 91 6.33 -1.26 -12.07
N ASP A 92 6.39 -0.04 -12.57
CA ASP A 92 7.56 0.83 -12.45
C ASP A 92 7.17 2.26 -12.06
N VAL A 93 8.14 3.00 -11.57
CA VAL A 93 8.05 4.42 -11.28
C VAL A 93 9.40 5.08 -11.58
N GLY A 94 9.37 6.24 -12.21
CA GLY A 94 10.54 7.06 -12.47
C GLY A 94 10.34 8.47 -11.94
N LEU A 95 11.40 9.07 -11.45
CA LEU A 95 11.41 10.44 -10.93
C LEU A 95 12.76 11.08 -11.25
N ARG A 96 12.76 12.30 -11.80
CA ARG A 96 13.95 13.09 -12.03
C ARG A 96 13.66 14.58 -11.95
N ARG A 97 14.67 15.37 -11.76
CA ARG A 97 14.57 16.83 -11.97
C ARG A 97 14.37 17.13 -13.45
N SER A 98 13.53 18.08 -13.78
CA SER A 98 13.27 18.49 -15.16
C SER A 98 14.46 19.21 -15.81
N ASP A 99 15.38 19.78 -15.00
CA ASP A 99 16.65 20.36 -15.46
C ASP A 99 17.74 19.32 -15.75
N GLY A 100 17.46 18.04 -15.52
CA GLY A 100 18.37 16.93 -15.76
C GLY A 100 19.48 16.75 -14.72
N ALA A 101 19.59 17.61 -13.72
CA ALA A 101 20.62 17.47 -12.69
C ALA A 101 20.32 16.26 -11.76
N GLY A 102 21.37 15.55 -11.35
CA GLY A 102 21.31 14.45 -10.39
C GLY A 102 20.80 13.11 -10.95
N GLY A 103 20.44 13.06 -12.23
CA GLY A 103 19.97 11.83 -12.88
C GLY A 103 18.55 11.43 -12.47
N ALA A 104 18.06 10.35 -13.08
CA ALA A 104 16.75 9.76 -12.78
C ALA A 104 16.86 8.68 -11.71
N GLN A 105 15.83 8.59 -10.87
CA GLN A 105 15.63 7.50 -9.91
C GLN A 105 14.53 6.59 -10.43
N TRP A 106 14.72 5.30 -10.33
CA TRP A 106 13.80 4.28 -10.83
C TRP A 106 13.51 3.24 -9.77
N GLY A 107 12.25 2.79 -9.73
CA GLY A 107 11.82 1.68 -8.91
C GLY A 107 10.93 0.73 -9.72
N THR A 108 11.00 -0.56 -9.41
CA THR A 108 10.16 -1.59 -10.02
C THR A 108 9.59 -2.50 -8.96
N GLY A 109 8.52 -3.21 -9.31
CA GLY A 109 7.90 -4.19 -8.40
C GLY A 109 6.71 -4.88 -9.04
N THR A 110 5.94 -5.58 -8.21
CA THR A 110 4.68 -6.22 -8.61
C THR A 110 3.53 -5.51 -7.92
N GLY A 111 2.62 -4.93 -8.70
CA GLY A 111 1.49 -4.14 -8.20
C GLY A 111 1.86 -2.80 -7.57
N THR A 112 3.08 -2.66 -7.09
CA THR A 112 3.61 -1.44 -6.48
C THR A 112 5.07 -1.26 -6.87
N ALA A 113 5.47 -0.05 -7.23
CA ALA A 113 6.84 0.34 -7.52
C ALA A 113 7.22 1.61 -6.76
N GLY A 114 8.45 1.68 -6.30
CA GLY A 114 8.94 2.75 -5.42
C GLY A 114 8.87 2.35 -3.94
N PRO A 115 9.13 3.30 -3.03
CA PRO A 115 9.28 4.74 -3.27
C PRO A 115 10.62 5.08 -3.96
N VAL A 116 10.61 6.16 -4.74
CA VAL A 116 11.81 6.79 -5.30
C VAL A 116 11.83 8.26 -4.89
N TYR A 117 13.04 8.81 -4.67
CA TYR A 117 13.20 10.14 -4.12
C TYR A 117 14.15 11.00 -4.96
N VAL A 118 13.77 12.27 -5.17
CA VAL A 118 14.62 13.26 -5.83
C VAL A 118 14.51 14.59 -5.07
N GLN A 119 15.63 15.15 -4.69
CA GLN A 119 15.70 16.51 -4.15
C GLN A 119 15.62 17.51 -5.31
N ALA A 120 14.58 18.34 -5.31
CA ALA A 120 14.29 19.29 -6.40
C ALA A 120 13.62 20.57 -5.88
N GLN A 121 14.17 21.15 -4.82
CA GLN A 121 13.65 22.40 -4.27
C GLN A 121 13.76 23.52 -5.32
N GLY A 122 12.62 24.15 -5.61
CA GLY A 122 12.54 25.24 -6.59
C GLY A 122 12.74 24.81 -8.05
N VAL A 123 12.69 23.51 -8.34
CA VAL A 123 12.84 22.93 -9.68
C VAL A 123 11.69 21.97 -9.95
N CYS A 124 11.14 22.00 -11.16
CA CYS A 124 10.15 21.02 -11.58
C CYS A 124 10.73 19.61 -11.59
N VAL A 125 9.86 18.62 -11.47
CA VAL A 125 10.19 17.21 -11.65
C VAL A 125 9.44 16.61 -12.83
N ASP A 126 10.06 15.60 -13.46
CA ASP A 126 9.40 14.72 -14.41
C ASP A 126 9.11 13.40 -13.69
N VAL A 127 7.89 12.93 -13.82
CA VAL A 127 7.40 11.72 -13.19
C VAL A 127 6.93 10.75 -14.26
N SER A 128 7.25 9.49 -14.13
CA SER A 128 6.71 8.43 -14.97
C SER A 128 6.22 7.27 -14.10
N GLY A 129 5.30 6.50 -14.63
CA GLY A 129 4.85 5.26 -14.01
C GLY A 129 4.29 4.32 -15.03
N ALA A 130 4.37 3.03 -14.72
CA ALA A 130 3.74 1.99 -15.54
C ALA A 130 3.12 0.90 -14.68
N LEU A 131 2.10 0.26 -15.23
CA LEU A 131 1.48 -0.94 -14.69
C LEU A 131 1.17 -1.88 -15.87
N GLY A 132 1.82 -3.04 -15.90
CA GLY A 132 1.77 -3.93 -17.06
C GLY A 132 2.32 -3.26 -18.32
N ASP A 133 1.51 -3.21 -19.38
CA ASP A 133 1.83 -2.59 -20.66
C ASP A 133 1.39 -1.12 -20.77
N ARG A 134 0.88 -0.55 -19.68
CA ARG A 134 0.37 0.83 -19.63
C ARG A 134 1.30 1.74 -18.88
N SER A 135 1.70 2.81 -19.53
CA SER A 135 2.60 3.81 -18.96
C SER A 135 2.12 5.22 -19.24
N ALA A 136 2.55 6.14 -18.40
CA ALA A 136 2.36 7.57 -18.58
C ALA A 136 3.56 8.33 -18.03
N THR A 137 3.77 9.52 -18.58
CA THR A 137 4.84 10.43 -18.15
C THR A 137 4.28 11.85 -18.05
N TRP A 138 4.59 12.51 -16.97
CA TRP A 138 4.23 13.91 -16.70
C TRP A 138 5.51 14.71 -16.58
N LEU A 139 5.68 15.66 -17.51
CA LEU A 139 6.87 16.51 -17.57
C LEU A 139 6.61 17.85 -16.89
N GLY A 140 7.63 18.37 -16.21
CA GLY A 140 7.60 19.71 -15.64
C GLY A 140 6.50 19.89 -14.62
N THR A 141 6.28 18.92 -13.76
CA THR A 141 5.29 18.96 -12.69
C THR A 141 5.89 19.37 -11.36
N ASN A 142 5.04 19.77 -10.39
CA ASN A 142 5.44 20.22 -9.05
C ASN A 142 6.55 21.28 -9.08
N CYS A 143 6.38 22.29 -9.93
CA CYS A 143 7.30 23.42 -10.08
C CYS A 143 7.11 24.43 -8.95
N GLY A 144 8.19 24.91 -8.35
CA GLY A 144 8.15 25.99 -7.36
C GLY A 144 7.56 25.59 -6.00
N ALA A 145 7.48 24.30 -5.75
CA ALA A 145 7.16 23.77 -4.44
C ALA A 145 8.37 23.88 -3.51
#